data_5c77674d9055d009e81d0391d2391dac
#
_entry.id   5c77674d9055d009e81d0391d2391dac
#
_cell.length_a   1.000
_cell.length_b   1.000
_cell.length_c   1.000
_cell.angle_alpha   90.00
_cell.angle_beta   90.00
_cell.angle_gamma   90.00
#
_symmetry.space_group_name_H-M   'P 1'
#
loop_
_entity.id
_entity.type
_entity.pdbx_description
1 polymer ?
#
loop_
_entity_poly.entity_id
_entity_poly.type
_entity_poly.pdbx_seq_one_letter_code
_entity_poly.pdbx_strand_id
1 'polypeptide(L)'
;MIGGRERGVRGPFCFFISSKRVGMMITVQAPASKSVSHRMVMGAALAQGDSVVSRVLESKDLERTMAILRGAGAGIVRTGEGEYAISGVGGQPHGGSVDPLSCDVHESGTTCRLLTAVLAAGMGRFRVHGAPRMHERPIGELTAALETLGVSFTFEGKPGFPPFVLKTCGLDGGEVGIGMDESSQYLSGVLLAAPLARAPLTVNIGGSKVVSWPYVGLTLQALENFGVPFSVERKEGGAWSAVDWHTLEQAEPGNVRFRMVPAMYRAGRYAVEGDWSGASYLLAAGAIGPRPVRIEGLRADSLQGDRVMLDILRDMGARIDIEPDAVTVHPSELRGVVADMSRCPDLVPTVAVVAAHASGPTRLWNAAHLRIKECDRIAVPAQELSKVGVRCDEHDDGLTIHGDPALASRLHSLDGIAFSAHGDHRIAMSLALLELRGGRLTLDDPSCVSKSFPNFWECWGQVRV
;
A
#
# COMPACT_ATOMS: atom_id res chain seq x y z
N MET A 1 41.23 -21.14 -82.10
CA MET A 1 40.02 -21.93 -82.07
C MET A 1 39.57 -22.03 -80.64
N ILE A 2 38.41 -21.40 -80.32
CA ILE A 2 37.37 -21.66 -79.27
C ILE A 2 37.89 -21.90 -77.88
N GLY A 3 37.87 -21.05 -76.96
CA GLY A 3 37.08 -20.03 -76.33
C GLY A 3 35.97 -20.61 -75.42
N GLY A 4 36.25 -21.02 -74.17
CA GLY A 4 35.25 -21.41 -73.17
C GLY A 4 35.30 -20.42 -72.01
N ARG A 5 34.31 -19.53 -71.91
CA ARG A 5 34.07 -18.66 -70.69
C ARG A 5 33.24 -19.45 -69.72
N GLU A 6 33.80 -19.72 -68.55
CA GLU A 6 33.02 -20.20 -67.41
C GLU A 6 32.29 -19.02 -66.77
N ARG A 7 30.97 -19.14 -66.62
CA ARG A 7 30.09 -18.22 -65.91
C ARG A 7 30.02 -18.64 -64.45
N GLY A 8 30.53 -17.81 -63.53
CA GLY A 8 30.34 -17.96 -62.13
C GLY A 8 28.86 -17.77 -61.71
N VAL A 9 28.30 -18.82 -61.09
CA VAL A 9 26.98 -18.82 -60.48
C VAL A 9 27.08 -18.14 -59.14
N ARG A 10 26.48 -16.98 -58.98
CA ARG A 10 26.26 -16.31 -57.68
C ARG A 10 25.09 -17.03 -57.02
N GLY A 11 25.34 -17.74 -55.91
CA GLY A 11 24.33 -18.30 -55.05
C GLY A 11 23.53 -17.19 -54.30
N PRO A 12 22.27 -17.44 -53.92
CA PRO A 12 21.45 -16.47 -53.27
C PRO A 12 21.95 -16.22 -51.81
N PHE A 13 22.18 -14.96 -51.48
CA PHE A 13 22.38 -14.51 -50.11
C PHE A 13 21.08 -14.78 -49.33
N CYS A 14 21.06 -15.82 -48.47
CA CYS A 14 20.05 -16.00 -47.46
C CYS A 14 20.24 -14.89 -46.39
N PHE A 15 19.40 -13.87 -46.45
CA PHE A 15 19.17 -13.01 -45.31
C PHE A 15 18.47 -13.83 -44.21
N PHE A 16 19.20 -14.24 -43.20
CA PHE A 16 18.61 -14.68 -41.94
C PHE A 16 17.96 -13.47 -41.31
N ILE A 17 16.68 -13.23 -41.60
CA ILE A 17 15.82 -12.39 -40.76
C ILE A 17 15.59 -13.19 -39.49
N SER A 18 16.37 -12.88 -38.45
CA SER A 18 16.05 -13.29 -37.10
C SER A 18 14.69 -12.67 -36.75
N SER A 19 13.62 -13.43 -36.94
CA SER A 19 12.32 -13.10 -36.40
C SER A 19 12.44 -13.22 -34.88
N LYS A 20 12.81 -12.13 -34.21
CA LYS A 20 12.47 -11.98 -32.79
C LYS A 20 10.96 -12.19 -32.73
N ARG A 21 10.52 -13.32 -32.21
CA ARG A 21 9.13 -13.51 -31.79
C ARG A 21 8.86 -12.41 -30.78
N VAL A 22 8.18 -11.35 -31.17
CA VAL A 22 7.59 -10.38 -30.26
C VAL A 22 6.63 -11.19 -29.42
N GLY A 23 6.99 -11.45 -28.16
CA GLY A 23 6.16 -12.23 -27.26
C GLY A 23 4.79 -11.57 -27.14
N MET A 24 3.73 -12.36 -27.20
CA MET A 24 2.35 -11.88 -27.08
C MET A 24 2.22 -11.12 -25.74
N MET A 25 1.67 -9.91 -25.78
CA MET A 25 1.42 -9.10 -24.60
C MET A 25 0.46 -9.81 -23.64
N ILE A 26 0.76 -9.75 -22.36
CA ILE A 26 -0.10 -10.27 -21.29
C ILE A 26 -0.96 -9.12 -20.80
N THR A 27 -2.28 -9.32 -20.69
CA THR A 27 -3.19 -8.34 -20.10
C THR A 27 -3.77 -8.91 -18.81
N VAL A 28 -3.66 -8.15 -17.73
CA VAL A 28 -4.17 -8.51 -16.40
C VAL A 28 -4.92 -7.33 -15.78
N GLN A 29 -5.87 -7.65 -14.89
CA GLN A 29 -6.61 -6.65 -14.14
C GLN A 29 -5.88 -6.32 -12.83
N ALA A 30 -5.73 -5.03 -12.50
CA ALA A 30 -5.23 -4.61 -11.19
C ALA A 30 -6.20 -5.04 -10.08
N PRO A 31 -5.69 -5.53 -8.94
CA PRO A 31 -6.55 -5.75 -7.77
C PRO A 31 -7.15 -4.42 -7.29
N ALA A 32 -8.24 -4.47 -6.54
CA ALA A 32 -8.79 -3.29 -5.92
C ALA A 32 -7.87 -2.75 -4.81
N SER A 33 -7.80 -1.43 -4.65
CA SER A 33 -6.92 -0.82 -3.66
C SER A 33 -7.35 -1.13 -2.22
N LYS A 34 -6.46 -1.78 -1.47
CA LYS A 34 -6.67 -2.06 -0.05
C LYS A 34 -6.86 -0.78 0.75
N SER A 35 -5.98 0.20 0.54
CA SER A 35 -5.98 1.46 1.28
C SER A 35 -7.21 2.32 1.02
N VAL A 36 -7.71 2.32 -0.21
CA VAL A 36 -8.96 3.01 -0.59
C VAL A 36 -10.16 2.22 -0.08
N SER A 37 -10.17 0.87 -0.20
CA SER A 37 -11.25 0.02 0.32
C SER A 37 -11.52 0.25 1.80
N HIS A 38 -10.48 0.30 2.65
CA HIS A 38 -10.65 0.60 4.08
C HIS A 38 -11.35 1.93 4.30
N ARG A 39 -10.93 2.99 3.59
CA ARG A 39 -11.49 4.33 3.74
C ARG A 39 -12.92 4.42 3.25
N MET A 40 -13.22 3.81 2.11
CA MET A 40 -14.58 3.82 1.54
C MET A 40 -15.55 3.03 2.43
N VAL A 41 -15.15 1.85 2.92
CA VAL A 41 -15.98 1.05 3.83
C VAL A 41 -16.18 1.77 5.17
N MET A 42 -15.14 2.37 5.75
CA MET A 42 -15.26 3.14 6.99
C MET A 42 -16.15 4.38 6.81
N GLY A 43 -15.94 5.16 5.76
CA GLY A 43 -16.76 6.34 5.46
C GLY A 43 -18.23 5.99 5.25
N ALA A 44 -18.53 4.91 4.50
CA ALA A 44 -19.88 4.42 4.31
C ALA A 44 -20.51 3.91 5.61
N ALA A 45 -19.74 3.23 6.46
CA ALA A 45 -20.21 2.77 7.77
C ALA A 45 -20.46 3.93 8.76
N LEU A 46 -19.78 5.07 8.59
CA LEU A 46 -20.01 6.28 9.38
C LEU A 46 -21.12 7.16 8.83
N ALA A 47 -21.54 6.95 7.58
CA ALA A 47 -22.53 7.79 6.92
C ALA A 47 -23.90 7.72 7.60
N GLN A 48 -24.73 8.73 7.35
CA GLN A 48 -26.14 8.69 7.70
C GLN A 48 -26.94 8.13 6.51
N GLY A 49 -27.46 6.90 6.64
CA GLY A 49 -28.24 6.22 5.58
C GLY A 49 -27.46 5.12 4.87
N ASP A 50 -27.96 4.73 3.69
CA ASP A 50 -27.48 3.56 2.96
C ASP A 50 -26.52 3.94 1.83
N SER A 51 -25.41 3.22 1.75
CA SER A 51 -24.39 3.36 0.71
C SER A 51 -24.19 2.06 -0.05
N VAL A 52 -23.69 2.14 -1.28
CA VAL A 52 -23.17 1.01 -2.03
C VAL A 52 -21.70 1.28 -2.33
N VAL A 53 -20.82 0.38 -1.91
CA VAL A 53 -19.40 0.45 -2.22
C VAL A 53 -19.04 -0.71 -3.13
N SER A 54 -18.56 -0.41 -4.34
CA SER A 54 -18.19 -1.39 -5.36
C SER A 54 -16.65 -1.51 -5.52
N ARG A 55 -16.22 -2.64 -6.07
CA ARG A 55 -14.78 -2.97 -6.22
C ARG A 55 -14.01 -2.97 -4.90
N VAL A 56 -14.64 -3.33 -3.79
CA VAL A 56 -13.97 -3.48 -2.50
C VAL A 56 -13.05 -4.69 -2.55
N LEU A 57 -11.83 -4.55 -2.06
CA LEU A 57 -10.89 -5.67 -1.95
C LEU A 57 -11.42 -6.69 -0.93
N GLU A 58 -11.68 -7.91 -1.36
CA GLU A 58 -12.13 -9.01 -0.49
C GLU A 58 -10.91 -9.70 0.15
N SER A 59 -10.27 -9.05 1.12
CA SER A 59 -9.07 -9.52 1.81
C SER A 59 -9.31 -9.71 3.30
N LYS A 60 -8.44 -10.51 3.95
CA LYS A 60 -8.52 -10.75 5.40
C LYS A 60 -8.50 -9.46 6.22
N ASP A 61 -7.72 -8.46 5.82
CA ASP A 61 -7.66 -7.16 6.50
C ASP A 61 -9.02 -6.44 6.43
N LEU A 62 -9.67 -6.43 5.25
CA LEU A 62 -10.99 -5.80 5.06
C LEU A 62 -12.10 -6.55 5.80
N GLU A 63 -12.05 -7.89 5.84
CA GLU A 63 -12.99 -8.71 6.62
C GLU A 63 -12.96 -8.33 8.11
N ARG A 64 -11.76 -8.11 8.70
CA ARG A 64 -11.60 -7.65 10.08
C ARG A 64 -12.21 -6.27 10.28
N THR A 65 -11.92 -5.32 9.37
CA THR A 65 -12.52 -3.99 9.41
C THR A 65 -14.05 -4.05 9.38
N MET A 66 -14.61 -4.80 8.44
CA MET A 66 -16.06 -4.93 8.32
C MET A 66 -16.70 -5.65 9.52
N ALA A 67 -16.04 -6.66 10.07
CA ALA A 67 -16.52 -7.37 11.25
C ALA A 67 -16.61 -6.44 12.47
N ILE A 68 -15.60 -5.62 12.71
CA ILE A 68 -15.58 -4.64 13.80
C ILE A 68 -16.66 -3.58 13.59
N LEU A 69 -16.80 -3.05 12.37
CA LEU A 69 -17.83 -2.06 12.06
C LEU A 69 -19.25 -2.60 12.21
N ARG A 70 -19.50 -3.89 11.84
CA ARG A 70 -20.78 -4.58 12.13
C ARG A 70 -21.03 -4.68 13.63
N GLY A 71 -20.00 -5.07 14.39
CA GLY A 71 -20.09 -5.10 15.86
C GLY A 71 -20.39 -3.73 16.46
N ALA A 72 -19.91 -2.66 15.85
CA ALA A 72 -20.16 -1.28 16.24
C ALA A 72 -21.48 -0.70 15.72
N GLY A 73 -22.33 -1.52 15.07
CA GLY A 73 -23.70 -1.17 14.69
C GLY A 73 -23.94 -0.95 13.19
N ALA A 74 -22.93 -0.96 12.33
CA ALA A 74 -23.14 -0.79 10.89
C ALA A 74 -23.75 -2.05 10.25
N GLY A 75 -24.74 -1.86 9.38
CA GLY A 75 -25.26 -2.93 8.52
C GLY A 75 -24.36 -3.10 7.31
N ILE A 76 -23.65 -4.22 7.15
CA ILE A 76 -22.77 -4.45 6.01
C ILE A 76 -23.12 -5.78 5.36
N VAL A 77 -23.66 -5.77 4.15
CA VAL A 77 -24.12 -6.94 3.41
C VAL A 77 -23.43 -7.00 2.04
N ARG A 78 -22.87 -8.15 1.70
CA ARG A 78 -22.30 -8.41 0.37
C ARG A 78 -23.42 -8.59 -0.63
N THR A 79 -23.44 -7.79 -1.70
CA THR A 79 -24.46 -7.83 -2.77
C THR A 79 -23.93 -8.43 -4.08
N GLY A 80 -22.61 -8.47 -4.24
CA GLY A 80 -21.94 -9.01 -5.41
C GLY A 80 -20.45 -9.26 -5.13
N GLU A 81 -19.69 -9.61 -6.14
CA GLU A 81 -18.21 -9.70 -6.04
C GLU A 81 -17.62 -8.31 -5.82
N GLY A 82 -16.96 -8.12 -4.68
CA GLY A 82 -16.43 -6.81 -4.29
C GLY A 82 -17.49 -5.72 -4.12
N GLU A 83 -18.79 -6.04 -4.03
CA GLU A 83 -19.85 -5.06 -3.85
C GLU A 83 -20.58 -5.26 -2.52
N TYR A 84 -20.74 -4.17 -1.77
CA TYR A 84 -21.36 -4.17 -0.44
C TYR A 84 -22.40 -3.04 -0.32
N ALA A 85 -23.58 -3.41 0.18
CA ALA A 85 -24.57 -2.47 0.70
C ALA A 85 -24.22 -2.20 2.18
N ILE A 86 -24.11 -0.92 2.55
CA ILE A 86 -23.68 -0.51 3.88
C ILE A 86 -24.68 0.49 4.43
N SER A 87 -25.38 0.09 5.53
CA SER A 87 -26.22 0.98 6.34
C SER A 87 -25.35 1.56 7.45
N GLY A 88 -25.08 2.84 7.39
CA GLY A 88 -24.15 3.51 8.30
C GLY A 88 -24.77 3.83 9.67
N VAL A 89 -23.90 4.08 10.65
CA VAL A 89 -24.27 4.35 12.05
C VAL A 89 -24.55 5.83 12.35
N GLY A 90 -24.60 6.70 11.32
CA GLY A 90 -24.81 8.14 11.52
C GLY A 90 -23.73 8.80 12.40
N GLY A 91 -22.47 8.43 12.21
CA GLY A 91 -21.34 8.99 12.93
C GLY A 91 -21.15 8.49 14.37
N GLN A 92 -21.93 7.53 14.83
CA GLN A 92 -21.87 7.05 16.24
C GLN A 92 -21.63 5.54 16.31
N PRO A 93 -20.39 5.06 16.17
CA PRO A 93 -20.05 3.68 16.49
C PRO A 93 -20.38 3.33 17.95
N HIS A 94 -21.01 2.16 18.18
CA HIS A 94 -21.43 1.73 19.51
C HIS A 94 -20.53 0.61 20.03
N GLY A 95 -19.90 0.85 21.18
CA GLY A 95 -19.18 -0.15 21.97
C GLY A 95 -20.04 -0.78 23.06
N GLY A 96 -19.45 -1.71 23.81
CA GLY A 96 -20.12 -2.30 24.96
C GLY A 96 -20.30 -1.29 26.10
N SER A 97 -21.37 -1.46 26.88
CA SER A 97 -21.64 -0.61 28.04
C SER A 97 -20.89 -1.09 29.29
N VAL A 98 -20.88 -2.39 29.54
CA VAL A 98 -20.18 -3.05 30.65
C VAL A 98 -18.97 -3.81 30.09
N ASP A 99 -19.23 -4.84 29.29
CA ASP A 99 -18.19 -5.61 28.62
C ASP A 99 -17.78 -4.90 27.33
N PRO A 100 -16.47 -4.75 27.06
CA PRO A 100 -16.02 -4.08 25.84
C PRO A 100 -16.40 -4.86 24.58
N LEU A 101 -16.78 -4.17 23.50
CA LEU A 101 -16.87 -4.79 22.16
C LEU A 101 -15.49 -5.32 21.77
N SER A 102 -15.40 -6.60 21.46
CA SER A 102 -14.15 -7.22 21.01
C SER A 102 -13.84 -6.80 19.57
N CYS A 103 -12.69 -6.16 19.37
CA CYS A 103 -12.19 -5.64 18.10
C CYS A 103 -10.90 -6.37 17.73
N ASP A 104 -11.05 -7.59 17.13
CA ASP A 104 -9.93 -8.40 16.67
C ASP A 104 -9.42 -7.84 15.32
N VAL A 105 -8.29 -7.14 15.36
CA VAL A 105 -7.62 -6.61 14.17
C VAL A 105 -6.65 -7.60 13.54
N HIS A 106 -6.44 -8.76 14.14
CA HIS A 106 -5.46 -9.77 13.75
C HIS A 106 -4.08 -9.13 13.48
N GLU A 107 -3.60 -9.13 12.23
CA GLU A 107 -2.33 -8.49 11.83
C GLU A 107 -2.52 -7.20 11.03
N SER A 108 -3.76 -6.71 10.88
CA SER A 108 -4.05 -5.54 10.08
C SER A 108 -3.69 -4.25 10.80
N GLY A 109 -2.52 -3.68 10.47
CA GLY A 109 -2.11 -2.38 11.00
C GLY A 109 -3.04 -1.24 10.57
N THR A 110 -3.62 -1.32 9.37
CA THR A 110 -4.59 -0.34 8.86
C THR A 110 -5.88 -0.39 9.67
N THR A 111 -6.44 -1.60 9.88
CA THR A 111 -7.62 -1.79 10.72
C THR A 111 -7.36 -1.27 12.14
N CYS A 112 -6.24 -1.67 12.76
CA CYS A 112 -5.89 -1.26 14.12
C CYS A 112 -5.86 0.27 14.27
N ARG A 113 -5.10 0.96 13.42
CA ARG A 113 -4.84 2.38 13.61
C ARG A 113 -6.00 3.27 13.15
N LEU A 114 -6.61 3.00 11.99
CA LEU A 114 -7.73 3.80 11.53
C LEU A 114 -8.97 3.59 12.39
N LEU A 115 -9.32 2.33 12.71
CA LEU A 115 -10.50 2.06 13.51
C LEU A 115 -10.36 2.53 14.96
N THR A 116 -9.18 2.48 15.58
CA THR A 116 -9.01 3.02 16.94
C THR A 116 -9.49 4.48 17.02
N ALA A 117 -9.13 5.33 16.04
CA ALA A 117 -9.60 6.70 16.00
C ALA A 117 -11.10 6.80 15.66
N VAL A 118 -11.59 6.04 14.70
CA VAL A 118 -13.00 6.01 14.32
C VAL A 118 -13.88 5.56 15.48
N LEU A 119 -13.51 4.50 16.20
CA LEU A 119 -14.23 4.01 17.37
C LEU A 119 -14.17 4.99 18.54
N ALA A 120 -13.09 5.76 18.66
CA ALA A 120 -12.95 6.82 19.66
C ALA A 120 -13.99 7.94 19.49
N ALA A 121 -14.48 8.19 18.27
CA ALA A 121 -15.58 9.13 18.01
C ALA A 121 -16.96 8.58 18.40
N GLY A 122 -17.05 7.30 18.74
CA GLY A 122 -18.30 6.64 19.15
C GLY A 122 -18.62 6.73 20.64
N MET A 123 -19.40 5.76 21.13
CA MET A 123 -19.79 5.67 22.53
C MET A 123 -19.57 4.27 23.08
N GLY A 124 -19.03 4.15 24.29
CA GLY A 124 -18.88 2.88 25.01
C GLY A 124 -17.44 2.42 25.17
N ARG A 125 -17.27 1.10 25.25
CA ARG A 125 -15.97 0.43 25.49
C ARG A 125 -15.65 -0.51 24.34
N PHE A 126 -14.41 -0.44 23.87
CA PHE A 126 -13.91 -1.26 22.76
C PHE A 126 -12.56 -1.88 23.16
N ARG A 127 -12.43 -3.19 23.05
CA ARG A 127 -11.17 -3.90 23.29
C ARG A 127 -10.48 -4.19 21.96
N VAL A 128 -9.40 -3.49 21.68
CA VAL A 128 -8.59 -3.69 20.47
C VAL A 128 -7.48 -4.69 20.78
N HIS A 129 -7.45 -5.78 20.02
CA HIS A 129 -6.47 -6.85 20.17
C HIS A 129 -6.18 -7.51 18.80
N GLY A 130 -5.13 -8.33 18.73
CA GLY A 130 -4.76 -9.01 17.47
C GLY A 130 -3.79 -10.16 17.70
N ALA A 131 -3.12 -10.58 16.64
CA ALA A 131 -2.07 -11.61 16.68
C ALA A 131 -0.82 -11.12 17.45
N PRO A 132 0.06 -12.01 17.92
CA PRO A 132 1.24 -11.64 18.71
C PRO A 132 2.09 -10.52 18.06
N ARG A 133 2.33 -10.57 16.76
CA ARG A 133 3.09 -9.53 16.06
C ARG A 133 2.41 -8.15 16.13
N MET A 134 1.07 -8.09 16.19
CA MET A 134 0.36 -6.81 16.35
C MET A 134 0.65 -6.17 17.72
N HIS A 135 0.88 -6.99 18.76
CA HIS A 135 1.21 -6.48 20.09
C HIS A 135 2.62 -5.87 20.20
N GLU A 136 3.43 -6.02 19.16
CA GLU A 136 4.77 -5.41 19.05
C GLU A 136 4.77 -4.14 18.18
N ARG A 137 3.62 -3.80 17.55
CA ARG A 137 3.50 -2.65 16.66
C ARG A 137 2.97 -1.44 17.41
N PRO A 138 3.72 -0.32 17.41
CA PRO A 138 3.35 0.85 18.21
C PRO A 138 2.05 1.52 17.74
N ILE A 139 1.32 2.09 18.70
CA ILE A 139 0.13 2.93 18.51
C ILE A 139 0.09 4.09 19.54
N GLY A 140 1.14 4.24 20.34
CA GLY A 140 1.18 5.18 21.46
C GLY A 140 0.94 6.62 21.04
N GLU A 141 1.49 7.07 19.93
CA GLU A 141 1.29 8.41 19.38
C GLU A 141 -0.19 8.72 19.13
N LEU A 142 -0.92 7.75 18.53
CA LEU A 142 -2.35 7.89 18.28
C LEU A 142 -3.16 7.90 19.59
N THR A 143 -2.85 6.99 20.52
CA THR A 143 -3.60 6.93 21.78
C THR A 143 -3.39 8.18 22.62
N ALA A 144 -2.17 8.71 22.72
CA ALA A 144 -1.85 9.95 23.40
C ALA A 144 -2.61 11.15 22.78
N ALA A 145 -2.67 11.25 21.45
CA ALA A 145 -3.45 12.29 20.79
C ALA A 145 -4.96 12.18 21.11
N LEU A 146 -5.51 10.96 21.10
CA LEU A 146 -6.93 10.75 21.41
C LEU A 146 -7.26 10.99 22.90
N GLU A 147 -6.31 10.76 23.81
CA GLU A 147 -6.48 11.10 25.24
C GLU A 147 -6.68 12.61 25.44
N THR A 148 -6.01 13.45 24.66
CA THR A 148 -6.24 14.91 24.71
C THR A 148 -7.63 15.32 24.22
N LEU A 149 -8.33 14.44 23.51
CA LEU A 149 -9.69 14.63 22.99
C LEU A 149 -10.76 13.92 23.84
N GLY A 150 -10.42 13.53 25.09
CA GLY A 150 -11.37 12.99 26.07
C GLY A 150 -11.54 11.47 26.06
N VAL A 151 -10.71 10.73 25.32
CA VAL A 151 -10.74 9.26 25.31
C VAL A 151 -9.85 8.70 26.42
N SER A 152 -10.23 7.57 27.03
CA SER A 152 -9.40 6.89 28.04
C SER A 152 -8.94 5.54 27.53
N PHE A 153 -7.66 5.21 27.77
CA PHE A 153 -7.06 3.93 27.39
C PHE A 153 -6.60 3.14 28.60
N THR A 154 -6.83 1.83 28.56
CA THR A 154 -6.29 0.86 29.54
C THR A 154 -5.55 -0.21 28.77
N PHE A 155 -4.22 -0.18 28.83
CA PHE A 155 -3.37 -1.18 28.18
C PHE A 155 -3.32 -2.47 29.02
N GLU A 156 -3.49 -3.63 28.37
CA GLU A 156 -3.42 -4.95 29.02
C GLU A 156 -1.98 -5.49 29.08
N GLY A 157 -1.06 -4.87 28.37
CA GLY A 157 0.36 -5.21 28.32
C GLY A 157 1.24 -3.96 28.34
N LYS A 158 2.13 -3.85 27.36
CA LYS A 158 3.04 -2.71 27.24
C LYS A 158 2.26 -1.42 26.87
N PRO A 159 2.40 -0.32 27.62
CA PRO A 159 1.80 0.97 27.26
C PRO A 159 2.19 1.42 25.84
N GLY A 160 1.20 1.92 25.08
CA GLY A 160 1.41 2.33 23.69
C GLY A 160 1.38 1.19 22.66
N PHE A 161 1.00 -0.03 23.08
CA PHE A 161 0.87 -1.21 22.22
C PHE A 161 -0.44 -1.94 22.49
N PRO A 162 -1.06 -2.59 21.46
CA PRO A 162 -2.15 -3.53 21.71
C PRO A 162 -1.66 -4.71 22.59
N PRO A 163 -2.56 -5.40 23.34
CA PRO A 163 -3.99 -5.13 23.44
C PRO A 163 -4.31 -4.02 24.45
N PHE A 164 -5.43 -3.33 24.22
CA PHE A 164 -5.93 -2.29 25.11
C PHE A 164 -7.46 -2.17 25.04
N VAL A 165 -8.05 -1.57 26.07
CA VAL A 165 -9.45 -1.14 26.09
C VAL A 165 -9.49 0.38 25.97
N LEU A 166 -10.18 0.90 24.97
CA LEU A 166 -10.56 2.30 24.90
C LEU A 166 -11.99 2.49 25.47
N LYS A 167 -12.18 3.58 26.24
CA LYS A 167 -13.49 4.03 26.72
C LYS A 167 -13.71 5.46 26.23
N THR A 168 -14.86 5.69 25.60
CA THR A 168 -15.20 6.96 25.00
C THR A 168 -16.67 7.32 25.20
N CYS A 169 -16.94 8.62 25.17
CA CYS A 169 -18.26 9.22 25.04
C CYS A 169 -18.32 10.15 23.83
N GLY A 170 -17.46 9.98 22.81
CA GLY A 170 -17.24 10.86 21.68
C GLY A 170 -15.97 11.70 21.84
N LEU A 171 -15.55 12.35 20.76
CA LEU A 171 -14.39 13.23 20.75
C LEU A 171 -14.76 14.65 21.10
N ASP A 172 -13.97 15.30 21.94
CA ASP A 172 -14.04 16.72 22.18
C ASP A 172 -13.41 17.46 20.97
N GLY A 173 -13.76 18.75 20.81
CA GLY A 173 -13.11 19.61 19.83
C GLY A 173 -11.83 20.25 20.38
N GLY A 174 -11.30 21.23 19.66
CA GLY A 174 -10.13 21.99 20.08
C GLY A 174 -8.93 21.80 19.15
N GLU A 175 -7.77 21.51 19.71
CA GLU A 175 -6.53 21.39 18.96
C GLU A 175 -5.76 20.14 19.40
N VAL A 176 -5.23 19.38 18.45
CA VAL A 176 -4.44 18.16 18.70
C VAL A 176 -3.22 18.15 17.80
N GLY A 177 -2.08 17.72 18.34
CA GLY A 177 -0.87 17.39 17.57
C GLY A 177 -0.76 15.89 17.37
N ILE A 178 -0.30 15.45 16.20
CA ILE A 178 -0.07 14.03 15.88
C ILE A 178 1.25 13.86 15.14
N GLY A 179 2.14 13.03 15.69
CA GLY A 179 3.42 12.67 15.06
C GLY A 179 3.22 11.70 13.92
N MET A 180 4.04 11.85 12.89
CA MET A 180 4.04 10.97 11.71
C MET A 180 5.35 10.21 11.52
N ASP A 181 6.21 10.18 12.52
CA ASP A 181 7.56 9.59 12.43
C ASP A 181 7.53 8.09 12.11
N GLU A 182 6.55 7.36 12.62
CA GLU A 182 6.39 5.92 12.46
C GLU A 182 5.31 5.55 11.44
N SER A 183 4.24 6.36 11.32
CA SER A 183 3.10 6.00 10.49
C SER A 183 2.16 7.17 10.18
N SER A 184 1.86 7.37 8.89
CA SER A 184 0.79 8.28 8.43
C SER A 184 -0.63 7.79 8.81
N GLN A 185 -0.78 6.54 9.24
CA GLN A 185 -2.08 5.99 9.64
C GLN A 185 -2.61 6.63 10.92
N TYR A 186 -1.75 7.17 11.77
CA TYR A 186 -2.18 7.91 12.97
C TYR A 186 -2.95 9.17 12.59
N LEU A 187 -2.36 10.02 11.77
CA LEU A 187 -3.01 11.21 11.24
C LEU A 187 -4.26 10.86 10.41
N SER A 188 -4.17 9.87 9.52
CA SER A 188 -5.31 9.40 8.72
C SER A 188 -6.49 8.97 9.59
N GLY A 189 -6.24 8.26 10.69
CA GLY A 189 -7.27 7.86 11.64
C GLY A 189 -7.94 9.05 12.31
N VAL A 190 -7.14 10.00 12.82
CA VAL A 190 -7.66 11.22 13.45
C VAL A 190 -8.50 12.04 12.45
N LEU A 191 -8.03 12.18 11.19
CA LEU A 191 -8.78 12.92 10.15
C LEU A 191 -10.13 12.27 9.82
N LEU A 192 -10.21 10.92 9.78
CA LEU A 192 -11.48 10.21 9.61
C LEU A 192 -12.42 10.38 10.81
N ALA A 193 -11.91 10.51 12.01
CA ALA A 193 -12.71 10.68 13.22
C ALA A 193 -13.10 12.14 13.51
N ALA A 194 -12.28 13.08 13.09
CA ALA A 194 -12.39 14.51 13.42
C ALA A 194 -13.75 15.16 13.03
N PRO A 195 -14.39 14.82 11.89
CA PRO A 195 -15.72 15.35 11.56
C PRO A 195 -16.81 14.96 12.54
N LEU A 196 -16.59 13.92 13.34
CA LEU A 196 -17.54 13.39 14.32
C LEU A 196 -17.32 13.97 15.72
N ALA A 197 -16.35 14.87 15.89
CA ALA A 197 -16.11 15.56 17.15
C ALA A 197 -17.28 16.51 17.49
N ARG A 198 -17.46 16.81 18.78
CA ARG A 198 -18.54 17.67 19.28
C ARG A 198 -18.40 19.13 18.89
N ALA A 199 -17.16 19.58 18.66
CA ALA A 199 -16.82 20.93 18.26
C ALA A 199 -15.71 20.93 17.21
N PRO A 200 -15.43 22.06 16.52
CA PRO A 200 -14.36 22.13 15.54
C PRO A 200 -13.01 21.65 16.10
N LEU A 201 -12.27 20.90 15.29
CA LEU A 201 -10.99 20.31 15.66
C LEU A 201 -9.90 20.76 14.68
N THR A 202 -8.82 21.32 15.22
CA THR A 202 -7.60 21.62 14.48
C THR A 202 -6.58 20.49 14.71
N VAL A 203 -6.14 19.84 13.64
CA VAL A 203 -5.16 18.76 13.70
C VAL A 203 -3.83 19.27 13.15
N ASN A 204 -2.80 19.31 13.97
CA ASN A 204 -1.46 19.76 13.61
C ASN A 204 -0.56 18.54 13.35
N ILE A 205 0.30 18.63 12.33
CA ILE A 205 1.35 17.64 12.13
C ILE A 205 2.49 17.93 13.10
N GLY A 206 2.74 16.98 14.01
CA GLY A 206 3.86 16.97 14.94
C GLY A 206 4.98 16.03 14.53
N GLY A 207 5.85 15.71 15.49
CA GLY A 207 6.99 14.82 15.32
C GLY A 207 8.21 15.49 14.71
N SER A 208 9.16 14.70 14.21
CA SER A 208 10.42 15.15 13.62
C SER A 208 10.46 14.99 12.10
N LYS A 209 9.62 14.13 11.54
CA LYS A 209 9.52 13.86 10.10
C LYS A 209 8.11 13.42 9.71
N VAL A 210 7.83 13.49 8.41
CA VAL A 210 6.58 13.00 7.82
C VAL A 210 6.91 11.82 6.92
N VAL A 211 6.34 10.64 7.24
CA VAL A 211 6.45 9.44 6.40
C VAL A 211 5.14 9.12 5.71
N SER A 212 5.23 8.56 4.50
CA SER A 212 4.05 8.05 3.77
C SER A 212 2.95 9.10 3.56
N TRP A 213 3.31 10.34 3.24
CA TRP A 213 2.40 11.47 3.00
C TRP A 213 1.25 11.16 2.02
N PRO A 214 1.46 10.45 0.88
CA PRO A 214 0.38 10.17 -0.07
C PRO A 214 -0.84 9.47 0.55
N TYR A 215 -0.65 8.67 1.61
CA TYR A 215 -1.78 8.02 2.29
C TYR A 215 -2.66 9.01 3.08
N VAL A 216 -2.13 10.17 3.47
CA VAL A 216 -2.94 11.27 4.00
C VAL A 216 -3.80 11.86 2.89
N GLY A 217 -3.23 12.06 1.69
CA GLY A 217 -3.97 12.48 0.49
C GLY A 217 -5.15 11.55 0.19
N LEU A 218 -4.97 10.22 0.26
CA LEU A 218 -6.08 9.26 0.10
C LEU A 218 -7.17 9.44 1.17
N THR A 219 -6.82 9.89 2.38
CA THR A 219 -7.80 10.17 3.43
C THR A 219 -8.57 11.44 3.15
N LEU A 220 -7.90 12.50 2.71
CA LEU A 220 -8.54 13.77 2.30
C LEU A 220 -9.48 13.55 1.12
N GLN A 221 -9.05 12.78 0.12
CA GLN A 221 -9.89 12.39 -1.01
C GLN A 221 -11.15 11.61 -0.56
N ALA A 222 -10.99 10.69 0.42
CA ALA A 222 -12.14 9.98 0.97
C ALA A 222 -13.11 10.94 1.68
N LEU A 223 -12.62 11.89 2.49
CA LEU A 223 -13.44 12.90 3.13
C LEU A 223 -14.21 13.74 2.10
N GLU A 224 -13.57 14.18 1.02
CA GLU A 224 -14.24 14.90 -0.08
C GLU A 224 -15.32 14.04 -0.75
N ASN A 225 -15.03 12.79 -1.06
CA ASN A 225 -16.00 11.87 -1.67
C ASN A 225 -17.25 11.72 -0.80
N PHE A 226 -17.09 11.67 0.53
CA PHE A 226 -18.21 11.63 1.47
C PHE A 226 -18.80 13.00 1.80
N GLY A 227 -18.34 14.06 1.14
CA GLY A 227 -18.86 15.43 1.28
C GLY A 227 -18.58 16.06 2.65
N VAL A 228 -17.53 15.63 3.32
CA VAL A 228 -17.07 16.18 4.60
C VAL A 228 -16.29 17.48 4.35
N PRO A 229 -16.72 18.62 4.91
CA PRO A 229 -15.97 19.87 4.76
C PRO A 229 -14.75 19.92 5.67
N PHE A 230 -13.64 20.34 5.08
CA PHE A 230 -12.38 20.63 5.81
C PHE A 230 -11.58 21.69 5.06
N SER A 231 -10.58 22.27 5.73
CA SER A 231 -9.56 23.07 5.06
C SER A 231 -8.17 22.63 5.51
N VAL A 232 -7.21 22.76 4.60
CA VAL A 232 -5.79 22.52 4.85
C VAL A 232 -5.09 23.86 4.84
N GLU A 233 -4.30 24.12 5.86
CA GLU A 233 -3.54 25.36 6.00
C GLU A 233 -2.04 25.04 6.05
N ARG A 234 -1.25 25.88 5.39
CA ARG A 234 0.22 25.84 5.41
C ARG A 234 0.76 27.10 6.08
N LYS A 235 1.82 26.91 6.85
CA LYS A 235 2.49 28.02 7.54
C LYS A 235 3.60 28.56 6.66
N GLU A 236 3.50 29.83 6.28
CA GLU A 236 4.50 30.57 5.51
C GLU A 236 4.80 31.89 6.19
N GLY A 237 6.07 32.18 6.43
CA GLY A 237 6.49 33.42 7.11
C GLY A 237 5.90 33.60 8.51
N GLY A 238 5.52 32.53 9.19
CA GLY A 238 4.89 32.54 10.52
C GLY A 238 3.36 32.66 10.51
N ALA A 239 2.73 32.95 9.38
CA ALA A 239 1.27 33.02 9.24
C ALA A 239 0.70 31.73 8.62
N TRP A 240 -0.53 31.38 9.02
CA TRP A 240 -1.27 30.27 8.41
C TRP A 240 -2.15 30.78 7.27
N SER A 241 -2.08 30.11 6.13
CA SER A 241 -2.91 30.39 4.95
C SER A 241 -3.52 29.09 4.41
N ALA A 242 -4.77 29.17 3.94
CA ALA A 242 -5.42 28.04 3.29
C ALA A 242 -4.70 27.70 1.98
N VAL A 243 -4.54 26.40 1.72
CA VAL A 243 -3.90 25.88 0.49
C VAL A 243 -4.79 24.80 -0.13
N ASP A 244 -4.69 24.67 -1.44
CA ASP A 244 -5.25 23.51 -2.14
C ASP A 244 -4.39 22.29 -1.82
N TRP A 245 -4.95 21.37 -1.04
CA TRP A 245 -4.25 20.18 -0.59
C TRP A 245 -3.83 19.25 -1.75
N HIS A 246 -4.48 19.31 -2.91
CA HIS A 246 -4.11 18.54 -4.10
C HIS A 246 -2.74 18.95 -4.65
N THR A 247 -2.29 20.16 -4.34
CA THR A 247 -0.97 20.68 -4.74
C THR A 247 0.14 20.40 -3.73
N LEU A 248 -0.20 19.82 -2.55
CA LEU A 248 0.77 19.49 -1.51
C LEU A 248 1.46 18.15 -1.79
N GLU A 249 2.61 18.19 -2.43
CA GLU A 249 3.40 16.99 -2.69
C GLU A 249 3.98 16.37 -1.43
N GLN A 250 4.26 17.18 -0.41
CA GLN A 250 4.76 16.76 0.90
C GLN A 250 4.38 17.77 1.98
N ALA A 251 4.46 17.33 3.23
CA ALA A 251 4.30 18.17 4.41
C ALA A 251 5.53 18.03 5.32
N GLU A 252 5.75 19.03 6.15
CA GLU A 252 6.77 19.02 7.21
C GLU A 252 6.10 19.21 8.56
N PRO A 253 6.65 18.65 9.65
CA PRO A 253 6.14 18.89 11.00
C PRO A 253 6.06 20.40 11.31
N GLY A 254 4.91 20.83 11.89
CA GLY A 254 4.66 22.22 12.23
C GLY A 254 4.32 23.16 11.06
N ASN A 255 4.34 22.69 9.80
CA ASN A 255 4.08 23.52 8.62
C ASN A 255 2.69 23.31 8.01
N VAL A 256 2.00 22.22 8.34
CA VAL A 256 0.68 21.88 7.80
C VAL A 256 -0.25 21.56 8.95
N ARG A 257 -1.49 22.04 8.87
CA ARG A 257 -2.58 21.68 9.77
C ARG A 257 -3.90 21.54 9.01
N PHE A 258 -4.82 20.82 9.63
CA PHE A 258 -6.15 20.55 9.10
C PHE A 258 -7.19 21.16 10.02
N ARG A 259 -8.13 21.91 9.45
CA ARG A 259 -9.28 22.45 10.20
C ARG A 259 -10.51 21.66 9.83
N MET A 260 -11.02 20.94 10.79
CA MET A 260 -12.19 20.09 10.66
C MET A 260 -13.36 20.74 11.39
N VAL A 261 -14.53 20.70 10.78
CA VAL A 261 -15.78 21.13 11.43
C VAL A 261 -16.69 19.91 11.59
N PRO A 262 -17.53 19.87 12.65
CA PRO A 262 -18.50 18.79 12.81
C PRO A 262 -19.37 18.63 11.57
N ALA A 263 -19.40 17.44 11.02
CA ALA A 263 -20.11 17.13 9.79
C ALA A 263 -20.46 15.64 9.70
N MET A 264 -21.51 15.33 8.96
CA MET A 264 -21.94 13.96 8.69
C MET A 264 -21.34 13.46 7.36
N TYR A 265 -20.91 12.22 7.33
CA TYR A 265 -20.57 11.51 6.09
C TYR A 265 -21.85 11.30 5.27
N ARG A 266 -21.83 11.61 3.99
CA ARG A 266 -22.97 11.41 3.07
C ARG A 266 -23.03 9.97 2.60
N ALA A 267 -24.22 9.38 2.66
CA ALA A 267 -24.48 8.10 2.01
C ALA A 267 -24.51 8.27 0.48
N GLY A 268 -24.14 7.20 -0.26
CA GLY A 268 -24.09 7.27 -1.72
C GLY A 268 -23.52 6.01 -2.38
N ARG A 269 -23.14 6.15 -3.65
CA ARG A 269 -22.49 5.09 -4.42
C ARG A 269 -21.01 5.44 -4.62
N TYR A 270 -20.15 4.55 -4.19
CA TYR A 270 -18.71 4.74 -4.21
C TYR A 270 -18.05 3.57 -4.92
N ALA A 271 -16.94 3.81 -5.62
CA ALA A 271 -16.16 2.78 -6.28
C ALA A 271 -14.69 2.88 -5.84
N VAL A 272 -14.09 1.72 -5.60
CA VAL A 272 -12.66 1.61 -5.26
C VAL A 272 -11.83 1.52 -6.53
N GLU A 273 -10.75 2.28 -6.62
CA GLU A 273 -9.79 2.24 -7.72
C GLU A 273 -8.82 1.05 -7.62
N GLY A 274 -8.06 0.78 -8.69
CA GLY A 274 -7.02 -0.25 -8.70
C GLY A 274 -5.87 0.06 -7.75
N ASP A 275 -5.25 -1.00 -7.22
CA ASP A 275 -4.17 -0.93 -6.23
C ASP A 275 -2.80 -0.81 -6.91
N TRP A 276 -2.15 0.34 -6.77
CA TRP A 276 -0.81 0.56 -7.29
C TRP A 276 0.26 -0.25 -6.54
N SER A 277 0.05 -0.52 -5.25
CA SER A 277 0.94 -1.41 -4.50
C SER A 277 0.85 -2.84 -5.04
N GLY A 278 -0.38 -3.37 -5.20
CA GLY A 278 -0.62 -4.70 -5.76
C GLY A 278 -0.17 -4.82 -7.22
N ALA A 279 -0.33 -3.75 -8.01
CA ALA A 279 0.12 -3.71 -9.38
C ALA A 279 1.65 -3.66 -9.52
N SER A 280 2.39 -3.24 -8.50
CA SER A 280 3.86 -3.08 -8.58
C SER A 280 4.56 -4.38 -8.99
N TYR A 281 4.08 -5.54 -8.55
CA TYR A 281 4.62 -6.85 -8.92
C TYR A 281 4.41 -7.16 -10.42
N LEU A 282 3.27 -6.76 -10.96
CA LEU A 282 2.91 -6.94 -12.36
C LEU A 282 3.69 -5.97 -13.27
N LEU A 283 3.87 -4.71 -12.82
CA LEU A 283 4.72 -3.72 -13.46
C LEU A 283 6.18 -4.20 -13.51
N ALA A 284 6.68 -4.70 -12.37
CA ALA A 284 8.01 -5.30 -12.28
C ALA A 284 8.17 -6.48 -13.24
N ALA A 285 7.15 -7.36 -13.31
CA ALA A 285 7.18 -8.50 -14.23
C ALA A 285 7.26 -8.07 -15.70
N GLY A 286 6.61 -6.96 -16.08
CA GLY A 286 6.75 -6.37 -17.41
C GLY A 286 8.18 -5.89 -17.69
N ALA A 287 8.85 -5.30 -16.70
CA ALA A 287 10.19 -4.74 -16.84
C ALA A 287 11.29 -5.80 -16.95
N ILE A 288 11.27 -6.82 -16.05
CA ILE A 288 12.33 -7.85 -15.98
C ILE A 288 11.95 -9.19 -16.61
N GLY A 289 10.68 -9.38 -16.96
CA GLY A 289 10.16 -10.60 -17.57
C GLY A 289 10.47 -10.69 -19.06
N PRO A 290 10.05 -11.79 -19.71
CA PRO A 290 10.28 -12.01 -21.14
C PRO A 290 9.24 -11.35 -22.07
N ARG A 291 8.11 -10.85 -21.54
CA ARG A 291 6.98 -10.34 -22.30
C ARG A 291 6.45 -9.01 -21.74
N PRO A 292 5.87 -8.14 -22.58
CA PRO A 292 5.16 -6.95 -22.08
C PRO A 292 3.96 -7.36 -21.24
N VAL A 293 3.72 -6.60 -20.16
CA VAL A 293 2.56 -6.76 -19.27
C VAL A 293 1.75 -5.48 -19.30
N ARG A 294 0.47 -5.60 -19.69
CA ARG A 294 -0.55 -4.55 -19.62
C ARG A 294 -1.40 -4.77 -18.38
N ILE A 295 -1.51 -3.75 -17.55
CA ILE A 295 -2.32 -3.77 -16.32
C ILE A 295 -3.46 -2.78 -16.50
N GLU A 296 -4.70 -3.28 -16.48
CA GLU A 296 -5.92 -2.47 -16.59
C GLU A 296 -6.49 -2.11 -15.22
N GLY A 297 -7.26 -1.01 -15.15
CA GLY A 297 -7.89 -0.51 -13.94
C GLY A 297 -6.98 0.32 -13.04
N LEU A 298 -5.82 0.74 -13.55
CA LEU A 298 -4.91 1.67 -12.88
C LEU A 298 -5.14 3.10 -13.39
N ARG A 299 -5.68 3.95 -12.54
CA ARG A 299 -5.90 5.36 -12.89
C ARG A 299 -4.56 6.11 -12.93
N ALA A 300 -4.28 6.79 -14.04
CA ALA A 300 -3.06 7.57 -14.21
C ALA A 300 -2.99 8.80 -13.29
N ASP A 301 -4.15 9.32 -12.84
CA ASP A 301 -4.29 10.45 -11.90
C ASP A 301 -4.46 10.03 -10.43
N SER A 302 -4.22 8.76 -10.11
CA SER A 302 -4.33 8.23 -8.75
C SER A 302 -3.38 8.94 -7.77
N LEU A 303 -3.87 9.23 -6.57
CA LEU A 303 -3.09 9.78 -5.46
C LEU A 303 -2.32 8.72 -4.67
N GLN A 304 -2.41 7.45 -5.02
CA GLN A 304 -1.64 6.39 -4.38
C GLN A 304 -0.14 6.61 -4.57
N GLY A 305 0.61 6.68 -3.47
CA GLY A 305 2.06 6.97 -3.49
C GLY A 305 2.86 5.95 -4.31
N ASP A 306 2.38 4.71 -4.34
CA ASP A 306 3.06 3.61 -5.05
C ASP A 306 2.97 3.72 -6.59
N ARG A 307 2.21 4.71 -7.12
CA ARG A 307 2.28 5.10 -8.54
C ARG A 307 3.69 5.53 -8.95
N VAL A 308 4.51 6.00 -8.01
CA VAL A 308 5.92 6.35 -8.23
C VAL A 308 6.76 5.16 -8.73
N MET A 309 6.25 3.92 -8.65
CA MET A 309 6.86 2.76 -9.30
C MET A 309 7.15 3.00 -10.79
N LEU A 310 6.29 3.76 -11.47
CA LEU A 310 6.51 4.13 -12.88
C LEU A 310 7.76 4.99 -13.07
N ASP A 311 7.97 5.95 -12.17
CA ASP A 311 9.10 6.86 -12.24
C ASP A 311 10.39 6.13 -11.89
N ILE A 312 10.38 5.28 -10.86
CA ILE A 312 11.51 4.42 -10.49
C ILE A 312 11.88 3.51 -11.67
N LEU A 313 10.92 2.84 -12.28
CA LEU A 313 11.17 1.97 -13.45
C LEU A 313 11.69 2.73 -14.66
N ARG A 314 11.19 3.96 -14.93
CA ARG A 314 11.71 4.83 -16.01
C ARG A 314 13.15 5.25 -15.74
N ASP A 315 13.47 5.66 -14.52
CA ASP A 315 14.82 6.04 -14.12
C ASP A 315 15.78 4.85 -14.26
N MET A 316 15.30 3.63 -14.00
CA MET A 316 16.03 2.40 -14.25
C MET A 316 16.16 2.08 -15.75
N GLY A 317 15.43 2.75 -16.65
CA GLY A 317 15.49 2.56 -18.11
C GLY A 317 14.35 1.72 -18.69
N ALA A 318 13.30 1.42 -17.94
CA ALA A 318 12.16 0.67 -18.45
C ALA A 318 11.33 1.47 -19.46
N ARG A 319 10.88 0.80 -20.52
CA ARG A 319 9.90 1.35 -21.46
C ARG A 319 8.49 1.13 -20.91
N ILE A 320 7.73 2.25 -20.80
CA ILE A 320 6.38 2.25 -20.20
C ILE A 320 5.45 3.08 -21.07
N ASP A 321 4.30 2.52 -21.43
CA ASP A 321 3.19 3.22 -22.07
C ASP A 321 2.09 3.44 -21.02
N ILE A 322 1.57 4.67 -20.90
CA ILE A 322 0.54 5.05 -19.92
C ILE A 322 -0.71 5.49 -20.67
N GLU A 323 -1.84 4.93 -20.27
CA GLU A 323 -3.20 5.29 -20.68
C GLU A 323 -3.99 5.81 -19.45
N PRO A 324 -5.16 6.43 -19.62
CA PRO A 324 -5.91 6.97 -18.48
C PRO A 324 -6.23 5.95 -17.37
N ASP A 325 -6.48 4.68 -17.73
CA ASP A 325 -6.89 3.59 -16.83
C ASP A 325 -6.08 2.30 -17.01
N ALA A 326 -4.96 2.35 -17.73
CA ALA A 326 -4.08 1.20 -17.95
C ALA A 326 -2.61 1.61 -18.08
N VAL A 327 -1.72 0.68 -17.76
CA VAL A 327 -0.28 0.83 -17.94
C VAL A 327 0.30 -0.40 -18.59
N THR A 328 1.16 -0.23 -19.60
CA THR A 328 1.92 -1.31 -20.22
C THR A 328 3.41 -1.13 -19.94
N VAL A 329 4.06 -2.14 -19.37
CA VAL A 329 5.50 -2.17 -19.15
C VAL A 329 6.13 -3.22 -20.04
N HIS A 330 7.25 -2.85 -20.67
CA HIS A 330 7.95 -3.69 -21.64
C HIS A 330 9.27 -4.23 -21.07
N PRO A 331 9.69 -5.44 -21.45
CA PRO A 331 11.02 -5.97 -21.14
C PRO A 331 12.11 -4.96 -21.49
N SER A 332 12.99 -4.68 -20.54
CA SER A 332 13.98 -3.61 -20.67
C SER A 332 15.31 -4.01 -20.03
N GLU A 333 16.40 -3.44 -20.54
CA GLU A 333 17.69 -3.49 -19.87
C GLU A 333 17.75 -2.41 -18.80
N LEU A 334 17.79 -2.83 -17.54
CA LEU A 334 17.71 -1.93 -16.40
C LEU A 334 19.10 -1.56 -15.87
N ARG A 335 19.18 -0.36 -15.29
CA ARG A 335 20.36 0.17 -14.59
C ARG A 335 20.02 0.51 -13.15
N GLY A 336 21.04 0.52 -12.28
CA GLY A 336 20.90 0.95 -10.90
C GLY A 336 20.53 2.41 -10.76
N VAL A 337 19.79 2.72 -9.69
CA VAL A 337 19.30 4.08 -9.36
C VAL A 337 19.42 4.35 -7.86
N VAL A 338 19.25 5.62 -7.48
CA VAL A 338 19.08 6.04 -6.09
C VAL A 338 17.64 6.50 -5.92
N ALA A 339 16.87 5.84 -5.05
CA ALA A 339 15.45 6.13 -4.85
C ALA A 339 15.13 6.44 -3.38
N ASP A 340 14.42 7.54 -3.15
CA ASP A 340 13.82 7.89 -1.86
C ASP A 340 12.51 7.12 -1.68
N MET A 341 12.44 6.27 -0.66
CA MET A 341 11.30 5.40 -0.38
C MET A 341 10.35 5.95 0.69
N SER A 342 10.55 7.17 1.16
CA SER A 342 9.73 7.77 2.22
C SER A 342 8.24 7.90 1.85
N ARG A 343 7.95 8.12 0.57
CA ARG A 343 6.58 8.28 0.04
C ARG A 343 5.95 6.95 -0.40
N CYS A 344 6.77 5.92 -0.68
CA CYS A 344 6.35 4.63 -1.26
C CYS A 344 7.05 3.43 -0.59
N PRO A 345 7.07 3.37 0.76
CA PRO A 345 7.85 2.37 1.48
C PRO A 345 7.43 0.92 1.14
N ASP A 346 6.19 0.73 0.79
CA ASP A 346 5.63 -0.57 0.44
C ASP A 346 6.21 -1.18 -0.86
N LEU A 347 6.87 -0.35 -1.69
CA LEU A 347 7.55 -0.79 -2.92
C LEU A 347 8.96 -1.36 -2.67
N VAL A 348 9.58 -1.14 -1.50
CA VAL A 348 10.98 -1.55 -1.24
C VAL A 348 11.23 -3.03 -1.58
N PRO A 349 10.42 -4.01 -1.15
CA PRO A 349 10.65 -5.40 -1.50
C PRO A 349 10.60 -5.66 -3.01
N THR A 350 9.64 -5.06 -3.73
CA THR A 350 9.49 -5.22 -5.17
C THR A 350 10.67 -4.61 -5.93
N VAL A 351 11.02 -3.35 -5.59
CA VAL A 351 12.14 -2.64 -6.25
C VAL A 351 13.47 -3.34 -5.95
N ALA A 352 13.65 -3.96 -4.77
CA ALA A 352 14.84 -4.73 -4.46
C ALA A 352 15.02 -5.92 -5.41
N VAL A 353 13.94 -6.64 -5.73
CA VAL A 353 14.02 -7.75 -6.71
C VAL A 353 14.24 -7.23 -8.12
N VAL A 354 13.60 -6.14 -8.54
CA VAL A 354 13.87 -5.50 -9.85
C VAL A 354 15.32 -5.05 -9.93
N ALA A 355 15.84 -4.41 -8.88
CA ALA A 355 17.23 -3.94 -8.82
C ALA A 355 18.25 -5.08 -8.91
N ALA A 356 17.91 -6.29 -8.43
CA ALA A 356 18.76 -7.46 -8.55
C ALA A 356 19.04 -7.84 -10.03
N HIS A 357 18.17 -7.46 -10.96
CA HIS A 357 18.31 -7.69 -12.40
C HIS A 357 18.97 -6.51 -13.15
N ALA A 358 19.22 -5.38 -12.47
CA ALA A 358 19.77 -4.18 -13.10
C ALA A 358 21.30 -4.24 -13.23
N SER A 359 21.87 -3.42 -14.10
CA SER A 359 23.32 -3.20 -14.15
C SER A 359 23.74 -2.15 -13.13
N GLY A 360 24.66 -2.52 -12.23
CA GLY A 360 25.18 -1.64 -11.18
C GLY A 360 24.29 -1.56 -9.92
N PRO A 361 24.71 -0.77 -8.93
CA PRO A 361 24.05 -0.72 -7.63
C PRO A 361 22.80 0.16 -7.65
N THR A 362 21.78 -0.29 -6.92
CA THR A 362 20.57 0.50 -6.59
C THR A 362 20.57 0.79 -5.09
N ARG A 363 20.45 2.07 -4.70
CA ARG A 363 20.30 2.51 -3.32
C ARG A 363 18.85 2.91 -3.04
N LEU A 364 18.21 2.16 -2.15
CA LEU A 364 16.89 2.49 -1.58
C LEU A 364 17.12 3.08 -0.20
N TRP A 365 16.61 4.28 0.08
CA TRP A 365 16.90 4.99 1.32
C TRP A 365 15.65 5.64 1.92
N ASN A 366 15.80 6.25 3.09
CA ASN A 366 14.73 6.95 3.83
C ASN A 366 13.54 6.05 4.19
N ALA A 367 13.83 4.79 4.54
CA ALA A 367 12.84 3.74 4.78
C ALA A 367 12.98 3.06 6.17
N ALA A 368 13.67 3.68 7.15
CA ALA A 368 13.93 3.10 8.48
C ALA A 368 12.67 2.55 9.18
N HIS A 369 11.50 3.21 8.98
CA HIS A 369 10.22 2.79 9.53
C HIS A 369 9.68 1.45 8.99
N LEU A 370 10.33 0.86 7.99
CA LEU A 370 10.01 -0.47 7.48
C LEU A 370 10.47 -1.61 8.39
N ARG A 371 11.39 -1.35 9.32
CA ARG A 371 11.88 -2.37 10.26
C ARG A 371 10.83 -2.84 11.27
N ILE A 372 9.80 -2.01 11.50
CA ILE A 372 8.71 -2.27 12.46
C ILE A 372 7.39 -2.66 11.80
N LYS A 373 7.43 -3.13 10.54
CA LYS A 373 6.24 -3.61 9.81
C LYS A 373 5.93 -5.09 10.15
N GLU A 374 5.28 -5.78 9.24
CA GLU A 374 4.97 -7.22 9.37
C GLU A 374 6.24 -8.05 9.64
N CYS A 375 7.30 -7.74 8.92
CA CYS A 375 8.67 -8.18 9.18
C CYS A 375 9.63 -6.96 9.03
N ASP A 376 10.93 -7.16 9.22
CA ASP A 376 11.94 -6.16 8.83
C ASP A 376 12.08 -6.16 7.29
N ARG A 377 11.37 -5.25 6.61
CA ARG A 377 11.35 -5.14 5.15
C ARG A 377 12.63 -4.55 4.55
N ILE A 378 13.66 -4.30 5.35
CA ILE A 378 15.01 -3.94 4.90
C ILE A 378 15.90 -5.18 4.95
N ALA A 379 15.98 -5.85 6.10
CA ALA A 379 16.83 -7.02 6.30
C ALA A 379 16.35 -8.24 5.50
N VAL A 380 15.04 -8.49 5.47
CA VAL A 380 14.47 -9.69 4.84
C VAL A 380 14.73 -9.75 3.32
N PRO A 381 14.51 -8.69 2.51
CA PRO A 381 14.87 -8.73 1.09
C PRO A 381 16.35 -9.01 0.85
N ALA A 382 17.26 -8.45 1.68
CA ALA A 382 18.69 -8.74 1.58
C ALA A 382 19.00 -10.21 1.84
N GLN A 383 18.41 -10.76 2.91
CA GLN A 383 18.56 -12.17 3.27
C GLN A 383 18.04 -13.10 2.16
N GLU A 384 16.83 -12.86 1.63
CA GLU A 384 16.23 -13.74 0.63
C GLU A 384 16.95 -13.64 -0.73
N LEU A 385 17.35 -12.45 -1.16
CA LEU A 385 18.10 -12.25 -2.40
C LEU A 385 19.52 -12.86 -2.33
N SER A 386 20.13 -12.93 -1.14
CA SER A 386 21.44 -13.57 -0.98
C SER A 386 21.42 -15.06 -1.34
N LYS A 387 20.29 -15.75 -1.20
CA LYS A 387 20.11 -17.17 -1.55
C LYS A 387 20.30 -17.45 -3.04
N VAL A 388 20.07 -16.43 -3.89
CA VAL A 388 20.31 -16.51 -5.34
C VAL A 388 21.60 -15.78 -5.75
N GLY A 389 22.48 -15.49 -4.80
CA GLY A 389 23.80 -14.91 -5.03
C GLY A 389 23.79 -13.41 -5.32
N VAL A 390 22.73 -12.69 -4.96
CA VAL A 390 22.68 -11.23 -5.06
C VAL A 390 23.27 -10.62 -3.79
N ARG A 391 24.29 -9.78 -3.96
CA ARG A 391 24.86 -9.04 -2.84
C ARG A 391 23.98 -7.85 -2.49
N CYS A 392 23.69 -7.70 -1.20
CA CYS A 392 23.00 -6.56 -0.64
C CYS A 392 23.79 -5.98 0.53
N ASP A 393 23.90 -4.66 0.60
CA ASP A 393 24.46 -3.96 1.75
C ASP A 393 23.30 -3.30 2.52
N GLU A 394 23.08 -3.76 3.76
CA GLU A 394 22.04 -3.23 4.63
C GLU A 394 22.51 -1.94 5.31
N HIS A 395 21.60 -0.96 5.42
CA HIS A 395 21.82 0.32 6.12
C HIS A 395 20.69 0.56 7.12
N ASP A 396 20.89 1.44 8.08
CA ASP A 396 19.89 1.75 9.11
C ASP A 396 18.55 2.22 8.49
N ASP A 397 18.62 2.97 7.38
CA ASP A 397 17.49 3.60 6.70
C ASP A 397 17.14 2.97 5.35
N GLY A 398 17.73 1.82 4.99
CA GLY A 398 17.44 1.22 3.69
C GLY A 398 18.44 0.17 3.24
N LEU A 399 18.57 -0.03 1.93
CA LEU A 399 19.24 -1.15 1.32
C LEU A 399 19.99 -0.73 0.04
N THR A 400 21.21 -1.21 -0.16
CA THR A 400 21.90 -1.17 -1.47
C THR A 400 21.92 -2.56 -2.07
N ILE A 401 21.37 -2.71 -3.27
CA ILE A 401 21.32 -3.95 -4.03
C ILE A 401 22.35 -3.87 -5.15
N HIS A 402 23.29 -4.80 -5.20
CA HIS A 402 24.28 -4.91 -6.27
C HIS A 402 23.70 -5.79 -7.39
N GLY A 403 23.07 -5.15 -8.36
CA GLY A 403 22.38 -5.84 -9.44
C GLY A 403 23.34 -6.53 -10.40
N ASP A 404 22.86 -7.63 -10.98
CA ASP A 404 23.57 -8.45 -11.94
C ASP A 404 22.63 -8.83 -13.12
N PRO A 405 22.79 -8.25 -14.31
CA PRO A 405 22.00 -8.60 -15.47
C PRO A 405 22.04 -10.08 -15.84
N ALA A 406 23.12 -10.81 -15.43
CA ALA A 406 23.24 -12.24 -15.65
C ALA A 406 22.38 -13.07 -14.67
N LEU A 407 21.80 -12.47 -13.64
CA LEU A 407 20.93 -13.16 -12.68
C LEU A 407 19.80 -13.91 -13.40
N ALA A 408 19.18 -13.29 -14.39
CA ALA A 408 18.10 -13.89 -15.18
C ALA A 408 18.47 -15.26 -15.81
N SER A 409 19.74 -15.44 -16.19
CA SER A 409 20.21 -16.71 -16.74
C SER A 409 20.48 -17.80 -15.69
N ARG A 410 20.58 -17.41 -14.41
CA ARG A 410 20.78 -18.35 -13.29
C ARG A 410 19.44 -18.80 -12.65
N LEU A 411 18.37 -18.08 -12.87
CA LEU A 411 17.05 -18.36 -12.28
C LEU A 411 16.25 -19.45 -13.03
N HIS A 412 16.85 -20.20 -13.98
CA HIS A 412 16.16 -21.31 -14.67
C HIS A 412 15.81 -22.46 -13.73
N SER A 413 16.57 -22.65 -12.66
CA SER A 413 16.27 -23.60 -11.60
C SER A 413 16.46 -22.91 -10.26
N LEU A 414 15.45 -23.00 -9.42
CA LEU A 414 15.45 -22.61 -8.01
C LEU A 414 15.42 -23.86 -7.10
N ASP A 415 15.69 -25.04 -7.67
CA ASP A 415 15.61 -26.31 -6.97
C ASP A 415 16.52 -26.34 -5.75
N GLY A 416 15.98 -26.78 -4.62
CA GLY A 416 16.67 -26.85 -3.34
C GLY A 416 16.82 -25.50 -2.60
N ILE A 417 16.32 -24.39 -3.16
CA ILE A 417 16.29 -23.10 -2.50
C ILE A 417 14.94 -22.90 -1.83
N ALA A 418 14.91 -22.89 -0.49
CA ALA A 418 13.73 -22.57 0.28
C ALA A 418 13.73 -21.07 0.62
N PHE A 419 12.70 -20.37 0.17
CA PHE A 419 12.46 -18.96 0.48
C PHE A 419 11.45 -18.83 1.63
N SER A 420 11.56 -17.74 2.38
CA SER A 420 10.59 -17.42 3.43
C SER A 420 9.86 -16.12 3.12
N ALA A 421 8.54 -16.15 3.27
CA ALA A 421 7.72 -14.94 3.25
C ALA A 421 7.85 -14.14 4.56
N HIS A 422 8.40 -14.71 5.62
CA HIS A 422 8.46 -14.11 6.96
C HIS A 422 7.10 -13.58 7.44
N GLY A 423 5.99 -14.25 7.07
CA GLY A 423 4.63 -13.82 7.36
C GLY A 423 4.20 -12.53 6.63
N ASP A 424 4.97 -12.07 5.65
CA ASP A 424 4.72 -10.82 4.94
C ASP A 424 4.35 -11.06 3.47
N HIS A 425 3.11 -10.70 3.13
CA HIS A 425 2.56 -10.83 1.79
C HIS A 425 3.38 -10.08 0.71
N ARG A 426 4.01 -8.93 1.06
CA ARG A 426 4.83 -8.17 0.12
C ARG A 426 6.13 -8.88 -0.21
N ILE A 427 6.74 -9.54 0.76
CA ILE A 427 7.91 -10.38 0.54
C ILE A 427 7.54 -11.56 -0.38
N ALA A 428 6.47 -12.28 -0.07
CA ALA A 428 6.00 -13.39 -0.88
C ALA A 428 5.78 -13.02 -2.36
N MET A 429 5.05 -11.91 -2.61
CA MET A 429 4.74 -11.43 -3.96
C MET A 429 5.97 -10.88 -4.68
N SER A 430 6.90 -10.25 -3.97
CA SER A 430 8.15 -9.78 -4.56
C SER A 430 9.07 -10.93 -4.97
N LEU A 431 9.19 -11.95 -4.12
CA LEU A 431 9.99 -13.16 -4.43
C LEU A 431 9.43 -13.94 -5.61
N ALA A 432 8.11 -13.89 -5.87
CA ALA A 432 7.51 -14.51 -7.05
C ALA A 432 8.16 -14.03 -8.35
N LEU A 433 8.68 -12.81 -8.42
CA LEU A 433 9.39 -12.27 -9.57
C LEU A 433 10.60 -13.12 -9.99
N LEU A 434 11.18 -13.91 -9.09
CA LEU A 434 12.29 -14.82 -9.38
C LEU A 434 11.86 -16.02 -10.27
N GLU A 435 10.54 -16.30 -10.39
CA GLU A 435 10.01 -17.36 -11.25
C GLU A 435 9.93 -17.00 -12.76
N LEU A 436 10.10 -15.71 -13.11
CA LEU A 436 9.88 -15.21 -14.48
C LEU A 436 10.79 -15.83 -15.54
N ARG A 437 11.79 -16.62 -15.16
CA ARG A 437 12.72 -17.29 -16.08
C ARG A 437 12.65 -18.81 -16.00
N GLY A 438 11.54 -19.36 -15.46
CA GLY A 438 11.22 -20.78 -15.48
C GLY A 438 11.54 -21.56 -14.22
N GLY A 439 12.26 -20.99 -13.25
CA GLY A 439 12.41 -21.55 -11.92
C GLY A 439 11.07 -21.61 -11.18
N ARG A 440 10.92 -22.54 -10.23
CA ARG A 440 9.77 -22.60 -9.32
C ARG A 440 10.20 -22.17 -7.95
N LEU A 441 9.48 -21.19 -7.40
CA LEU A 441 9.68 -20.72 -6.02
C LEU A 441 9.14 -21.75 -5.02
N THR A 442 9.96 -22.14 -4.06
CA THR A 442 9.51 -22.87 -2.87
C THR A 442 9.40 -21.89 -1.72
N LEU A 443 8.18 -21.57 -1.32
CA LEU A 443 7.87 -20.57 -0.29
C LEU A 443 7.20 -21.25 0.92
N ASP A 444 7.60 -20.86 2.13
CA ASP A 444 7.08 -21.42 3.39
C ASP A 444 5.58 -21.12 3.62
N ASP A 445 5.14 -19.87 3.34
CA ASP A 445 3.73 -19.47 3.45
C ASP A 445 3.25 -18.69 2.22
N PRO A 446 2.85 -19.37 1.14
CA PRO A 446 2.27 -18.70 -0.03
C PRO A 446 0.87 -18.11 0.25
N SER A 447 0.21 -18.50 1.35
CA SER A 447 -1.16 -18.07 1.66
C SER A 447 -1.22 -16.65 2.25
N CYS A 448 -0.10 -16.12 2.74
CA CYS A 448 -0.02 -14.79 3.35
C CYS A 448 -0.43 -13.65 2.38
N VAL A 449 -0.36 -13.88 1.05
CA VAL A 449 -0.80 -12.91 0.02
C VAL A 449 -2.29 -12.55 0.17
N SER A 450 -3.11 -13.43 0.75
CA SER A 450 -4.54 -13.19 0.99
C SER A 450 -4.83 -11.97 1.88
N LYS A 451 -3.82 -11.43 2.54
CA LYS A 451 -3.89 -10.20 3.34
C LYS A 451 -4.16 -8.96 2.49
N SER A 452 -3.66 -8.91 1.24
CA SER A 452 -3.77 -7.73 0.38
C SER A 452 -4.03 -8.02 -1.10
N PHE A 453 -3.83 -9.26 -1.57
CA PHE A 453 -4.07 -9.66 -2.95
C PHE A 453 -4.48 -11.15 -2.99
N PRO A 454 -5.72 -11.48 -2.60
CA PRO A 454 -6.16 -12.87 -2.40
C PRO A 454 -5.98 -13.79 -3.61
N ASN A 455 -6.22 -13.29 -4.82
CA ASN A 455 -6.07 -14.04 -6.08
C ASN A 455 -4.70 -13.81 -6.77
N PHE A 456 -3.66 -13.41 -5.99
CA PHE A 456 -2.33 -13.13 -6.54
C PHE A 456 -1.77 -14.30 -7.35
N TRP A 457 -1.79 -15.50 -6.81
CA TRP A 457 -1.20 -16.67 -7.47
C TRP A 457 -1.93 -17.07 -8.76
N GLU A 458 -3.23 -16.83 -8.83
CA GLU A 458 -4.02 -17.02 -10.05
C GLU A 458 -3.62 -16.00 -11.13
N CYS A 459 -3.56 -14.72 -10.76
CA CYS A 459 -3.10 -13.64 -11.63
C CYS A 459 -1.64 -13.87 -12.05
N TRP A 460 -0.78 -14.24 -11.09
CA TRP A 460 0.62 -14.52 -11.32
C TRP A 460 0.83 -15.69 -12.30
N GLY A 461 0.00 -16.72 -12.24
CA GLY A 461 0.00 -17.84 -13.16
C GLY A 461 -0.17 -17.42 -14.63
N GLN A 462 -0.83 -16.31 -14.93
CA GLN A 462 -0.98 -15.74 -16.28
C GLN A 462 0.28 -14.99 -16.71
N VAL A 463 1.03 -14.42 -15.76
CA VAL A 463 2.18 -13.56 -16.04
C VAL A 463 3.49 -14.35 -16.19
N ARG A 464 3.71 -15.36 -15.36
CA ARG A 464 4.96 -16.13 -15.33
C ARG A 464 5.17 -17.12 -16.48
N VAL A 465 4.16 -17.39 -17.32
CA VAL A 465 4.17 -18.41 -18.41
C VAL A 465 5.00 -18.00 -19.64
#